data_1346fb429561139250aff4d0c5174bdd
#
_entry.id   1346fb429561139250aff4d0c5174bdd
#
_cell.length_a   1.000
_cell.length_b   1.000
_cell.length_c   1.000
_cell.angle_alpha   90.00
_cell.angle_beta   90.00
_cell.angle_gamma   90.00
#
_symmetry.space_group_name_H-M   'P 1'
#
loop_
_entity.id
_entity.type
_entity.pdbx_description
1 polymer ?
#
loop_
_entity_poly.entity_id
_entity_poly.type
_entity_poly.pdbx_seq_one_letter_code
_entity_poly.pdbx_strand_id
1 'polypeptide(L)'
;MKDQAAQVAQVSLTWPAIRTTAMAAIAALGLSGCTGIGYYWQSVSGHLQMMNAARPVSDWLDDAQTPEQLKTRLALSQRIRSFAASELNLPDNASYRRYADLQRRAVVWNVVAAPELSLTLKTWCFPVAGCVGYRGYFSEAEARAEAARLQATGLEVGVFGVPAYSTLGWLNWAGGDPLLNTFIAYPEGELARLIIHELAHQVVYAQDDTMFNESFATAVERLGGQRWLATQASPAARAEYAAFDGRRQQFQALVRATRHRLDAIYDLNWAPAPARAAQVAMKSIAISDFKQQYEQLKTAWGGFAGYDPWVAQANNAAFGAQAAYDELVPGFEALFKREGGDWRRFYDAVKRLASLPKEERHQALETRNTDK
;
A
#
# COMPACT_ATOMS: atom_id res chain seq x y z
N MET A 1 35.17 73.55 -18.03
CA MET A 1 36.37 73.17 -17.17
C MET A 1 36.08 71.95 -16.45
N LYS A 2 36.93 70.95 -16.73
CA LYS A 2 37.19 69.67 -16.03
C LYS A 2 36.12 68.62 -16.01
N ASP A 3 36.34 67.72 -16.98
CA ASP A 3 35.93 66.29 -17.00
C ASP A 3 36.38 65.53 -15.74
N GLN A 4 35.49 64.69 -15.27
CA GLN A 4 35.86 63.49 -14.50
C GLN A 4 35.23 62.26 -15.14
N ALA A 5 36.09 61.52 -15.84
CA ALA A 5 35.78 60.24 -16.41
C ALA A 5 35.71 59.19 -15.30
N ALA A 6 34.58 58.50 -15.17
CA ALA A 6 34.45 57.31 -14.30
C ALA A 6 35.12 56.11 -14.98
N GLN A 7 36.13 55.56 -14.38
CA GLN A 7 36.77 54.28 -14.76
C GLN A 7 35.86 53.10 -14.33
N VAL A 8 35.26 52.43 -15.32
CA VAL A 8 34.60 51.16 -15.14
C VAL A 8 35.67 50.04 -15.15
N ALA A 9 35.90 49.44 -14.01
CA ALA A 9 36.78 48.29 -13.93
C ALA A 9 36.11 47.06 -14.61
N GLN A 10 36.64 46.67 -15.75
CA GLN A 10 36.27 45.40 -16.40
C GLN A 10 36.96 44.24 -15.65
N VAL A 11 36.17 43.45 -14.93
CA VAL A 11 36.63 42.15 -14.40
C VAL A 11 36.58 41.13 -15.54
N SER A 12 37.75 40.85 -16.14
CA SER A 12 37.92 39.79 -17.14
C SER A 12 37.92 38.42 -16.43
N LEU A 13 36.77 37.75 -16.38
CA LEU A 13 36.71 36.33 -15.99
C LEU A 13 37.40 35.48 -17.07
N THR A 14 38.54 34.88 -16.76
CA THR A 14 39.25 34.00 -17.67
C THR A 14 38.55 32.66 -17.86
N TRP A 15 38.46 32.21 -19.10
CA TRP A 15 37.77 30.94 -19.52
C TRP A 15 38.08 29.69 -18.67
N PRO A 16 39.30 29.48 -18.11
CA PRO A 16 39.54 28.33 -17.22
C PRO A 16 38.78 28.40 -15.88
N ALA A 17 38.49 29.59 -15.32
CA ALA A 17 37.74 29.72 -14.07
C ALA A 17 36.26 29.36 -14.22
N ILE A 18 35.65 29.62 -15.37
CA ILE A 18 34.27 29.26 -15.67
C ILE A 18 34.12 27.75 -15.85
N ARG A 19 35.10 27.07 -16.45
CA ARG A 19 35.08 25.60 -16.61
C ARG A 19 35.23 24.85 -15.28
N THR A 20 36.09 25.31 -14.39
CA THR A 20 36.26 24.70 -13.07
C THR A 20 35.09 24.90 -12.14
N THR A 21 34.44 26.06 -12.15
CA THR A 21 33.18 26.31 -11.41
C THR A 21 31.98 25.54 -11.96
N ALA A 22 31.87 25.41 -13.29
CA ALA A 22 30.82 24.58 -13.91
C ALA A 22 31.00 23.09 -13.61
N MET A 23 32.22 22.55 -13.66
CA MET A 23 32.50 21.16 -13.29
C MET A 23 32.30 20.90 -11.80
N ALA A 24 32.64 21.82 -10.91
CA ALA A 24 32.36 21.70 -9.48
C ALA A 24 30.88 21.77 -9.16
N ALA A 25 30.12 22.60 -9.84
CA ALA A 25 28.66 22.66 -9.70
C ALA A 25 27.96 21.38 -10.22
N ILE A 26 28.42 20.82 -11.34
CA ILE A 26 27.92 19.53 -11.87
C ILE A 26 28.28 18.37 -10.93
N ALA A 27 29.47 18.36 -10.35
CA ALA A 27 29.89 17.36 -9.35
C ALA A 27 29.11 17.49 -8.04
N ALA A 28 28.81 18.71 -7.58
CA ALA A 28 28.00 18.96 -6.38
C ALA A 28 26.52 18.57 -6.58
N LEU A 29 25.96 18.81 -7.76
CA LEU A 29 24.63 18.36 -8.16
C LEU A 29 24.55 16.83 -8.32
N GLY A 30 25.64 16.18 -8.76
CA GLY A 30 25.76 14.73 -8.84
C GLY A 30 25.80 14.02 -7.47
N LEU A 31 26.38 14.64 -6.46
CA LEU A 31 26.51 14.05 -5.13
C LEU A 31 25.23 14.15 -4.27
N SER A 32 24.37 15.14 -4.51
CA SER A 32 23.08 15.26 -3.82
C SER A 32 21.94 14.45 -4.47
N GLY A 33 22.14 13.93 -5.71
CA GLY A 33 21.14 13.16 -6.47
C GLY A 33 21.26 11.65 -6.40
N CYS A 34 22.36 11.10 -5.85
CA CYS A 34 22.64 9.65 -5.93
C CYS A 34 21.63 8.74 -5.22
N THR A 35 20.98 9.18 -4.14
CA THR A 35 19.97 8.39 -3.43
C THR A 35 18.63 8.31 -4.19
N GLY A 36 18.30 9.33 -4.98
CA GLY A 36 17.11 9.34 -5.83
C GLY A 36 17.25 8.45 -7.07
N ILE A 37 18.36 8.57 -7.78
CA ILE A 37 18.62 7.84 -9.03
C ILE A 37 18.66 6.32 -8.78
N GLY A 38 19.37 5.86 -7.73
CA GLY A 38 19.42 4.44 -7.37
C GLY A 38 18.05 3.86 -7.06
N TYR A 39 17.19 4.62 -6.37
CA TYR A 39 15.83 4.20 -6.07
C TYR A 39 14.98 4.02 -7.33
N TYR A 40 14.98 4.98 -8.25
CA TYR A 40 14.22 4.85 -9.49
C TYR A 40 14.77 3.75 -10.39
N TRP A 41 16.09 3.55 -10.39
CA TRP A 41 16.72 2.46 -11.14
C TRP A 41 16.26 1.09 -10.64
N GLN A 42 16.27 0.84 -9.31
CA GLN A 42 15.78 -0.43 -8.76
C GLN A 42 14.28 -0.61 -9.03
N SER A 43 13.48 0.45 -9.00
CA SER A 43 12.05 0.40 -9.29
C SER A 43 11.78 0.01 -10.75
N VAL A 44 12.48 0.63 -11.70
CA VAL A 44 12.36 0.32 -13.14
C VAL A 44 12.89 -1.08 -13.44
N SER A 45 14.10 -1.42 -12.96
CA SER A 45 14.71 -2.72 -13.22
C SER A 45 13.91 -3.88 -12.59
N GLY A 46 13.42 -3.70 -11.36
CA GLY A 46 12.58 -4.70 -10.69
C GLY A 46 11.25 -4.92 -11.41
N HIS A 47 10.61 -3.83 -11.85
CA HIS A 47 9.39 -3.93 -12.67
C HIS A 47 9.66 -4.66 -14.00
N LEU A 48 10.73 -4.30 -14.73
CA LEU A 48 11.09 -4.96 -15.99
C LEU A 48 11.40 -6.44 -15.78
N GLN A 49 12.10 -6.82 -14.72
CA GLN A 49 12.36 -8.23 -14.39
C GLN A 49 11.06 -9.01 -14.17
N MET A 50 10.11 -8.43 -13.40
CA MET A 50 8.80 -9.03 -13.18
C MET A 50 8.03 -9.20 -14.50
N MET A 51 8.00 -8.18 -15.35
CA MET A 51 7.28 -8.22 -16.63
C MET A 51 7.91 -9.19 -17.62
N ASN A 52 9.24 -9.30 -17.64
CA ASN A 52 9.95 -10.27 -18.50
C ASN A 52 9.75 -11.73 -18.04
N ALA A 53 9.55 -11.97 -16.75
CA ALA A 53 9.22 -13.30 -16.23
C ALA A 53 7.76 -13.71 -16.51
N ALA A 54 6.89 -12.76 -16.84
CA ALA A 54 5.48 -13.00 -17.02
C ALA A 54 5.16 -13.58 -18.40
N ARG A 55 4.49 -14.75 -18.43
CA ARG A 55 3.98 -15.42 -19.63
C ARG A 55 2.45 -15.38 -19.64
N PRO A 56 1.77 -15.42 -20.81
CA PRO A 56 0.31 -15.56 -20.89
C PRO A 56 -0.20 -16.75 -20.07
N VAL A 57 -1.34 -16.57 -19.40
CA VAL A 57 -1.96 -17.66 -18.63
C VAL A 57 -2.35 -18.83 -19.53
N SER A 58 -2.77 -18.58 -20.80
CA SER A 58 -3.02 -19.60 -21.80
C SER A 58 -1.82 -20.55 -21.99
N ASP A 59 -0.63 -19.98 -22.11
CA ASP A 59 0.60 -20.76 -22.34
C ASP A 59 0.92 -21.70 -21.16
N TRP A 60 0.62 -21.25 -19.92
CA TRP A 60 0.76 -22.08 -18.73
C TRP A 60 -0.29 -23.19 -18.67
N LEU A 61 -1.52 -22.92 -19.11
CA LEU A 61 -2.60 -23.92 -19.12
C LEU A 61 -2.36 -25.01 -20.17
N ASP A 62 -1.80 -24.63 -21.30
CA ASP A 62 -1.53 -25.54 -22.43
C ASP A 62 -0.21 -26.33 -22.25
N ASP A 63 0.71 -25.83 -21.42
CA ASP A 63 2.01 -26.47 -21.18
C ASP A 63 1.84 -27.74 -20.31
N ALA A 64 2.20 -28.89 -20.85
CA ALA A 64 2.13 -30.19 -20.17
C ALA A 64 3.05 -30.29 -18.95
N GLN A 65 4.07 -29.43 -18.84
CA GLN A 65 4.99 -29.40 -17.71
C GLN A 65 4.46 -28.53 -16.54
N THR A 66 3.42 -27.74 -16.75
CA THR A 66 2.80 -26.94 -15.68
C THR A 66 2.07 -27.85 -14.69
N PRO A 67 2.39 -27.78 -13.37
CA PRO A 67 1.71 -28.57 -12.35
C PRO A 67 0.20 -28.34 -12.36
N GLU A 68 -0.61 -29.41 -12.25
CA GLU A 68 -2.08 -29.33 -12.28
C GLU A 68 -2.65 -28.41 -11.20
N GLN A 69 -2.00 -28.35 -10.04
CA GLN A 69 -2.40 -27.40 -8.98
C GLN A 69 -2.27 -25.95 -9.46
N LEU A 70 -1.19 -25.59 -10.14
CA LEU A 70 -1.01 -24.24 -10.70
C LEU A 70 -2.03 -23.97 -11.82
N LYS A 71 -2.28 -24.92 -12.72
CA LYS A 71 -3.31 -24.79 -13.77
C LYS A 71 -4.69 -24.50 -13.15
N THR A 72 -5.07 -25.26 -12.13
CA THR A 72 -6.34 -25.03 -11.41
C THR A 72 -6.42 -23.62 -10.82
N ARG A 73 -5.34 -23.13 -10.21
CA ARG A 73 -5.28 -21.77 -9.64
C ARG A 73 -5.32 -20.68 -10.71
N LEU A 74 -4.63 -20.87 -11.81
CA LEU A 74 -4.66 -19.95 -12.95
C LEU A 74 -6.05 -19.90 -13.59
N ALA A 75 -6.69 -21.05 -13.81
CA ALA A 75 -8.06 -21.10 -14.31
C ALA A 75 -9.04 -20.38 -13.38
N LEU A 76 -8.92 -20.59 -12.06
CA LEU A 76 -9.71 -19.89 -11.06
C LEU A 76 -9.50 -18.38 -11.14
N SER A 77 -8.27 -17.91 -11.25
CA SER A 77 -7.97 -16.47 -11.37
C SER A 77 -8.62 -15.82 -12.59
N GLN A 78 -8.69 -16.54 -13.72
CA GLN A 78 -9.38 -16.04 -14.93
C GLN A 78 -10.91 -15.98 -14.74
N ARG A 79 -11.48 -16.95 -14.01
CA ARG A 79 -12.92 -16.89 -13.64
C ARG A 79 -13.21 -15.68 -12.73
N ILE A 80 -12.38 -15.46 -11.71
CA ILE A 80 -12.49 -14.30 -10.81
C ILE A 80 -12.41 -12.99 -11.60
N ARG A 81 -11.44 -12.90 -12.51
CA ARG A 81 -11.25 -11.73 -13.35
C ARG A 81 -12.45 -11.46 -14.26
N SER A 82 -12.99 -12.50 -14.91
CA SER A 82 -14.20 -12.38 -15.73
C SER A 82 -15.41 -11.93 -14.91
N PHE A 83 -15.58 -12.49 -13.73
CA PHE A 83 -16.61 -12.06 -12.77
C PHE A 83 -16.43 -10.59 -12.35
N ALA A 84 -15.22 -10.16 -12.05
CA ALA A 84 -14.93 -8.78 -11.68
C ALA A 84 -15.34 -7.80 -12.80
N ALA A 85 -15.12 -8.16 -14.05
CA ALA A 85 -15.51 -7.34 -15.20
C ALA A 85 -17.03 -7.36 -15.42
N SER A 86 -17.68 -8.55 -15.47
CA SER A 86 -19.10 -8.69 -15.82
C SER A 86 -20.05 -8.28 -14.70
N GLU A 87 -19.72 -8.62 -13.45
CA GLU A 87 -20.61 -8.47 -12.30
C GLU A 87 -20.32 -7.24 -11.43
N LEU A 88 -19.06 -6.75 -11.45
CA LEU A 88 -18.65 -5.61 -10.65
C LEU A 88 -18.30 -4.39 -11.49
N ASN A 89 -18.42 -4.46 -12.81
CA ASN A 89 -18.01 -3.41 -13.76
C ASN A 89 -16.56 -2.91 -13.54
N LEU A 90 -15.66 -3.80 -13.09
CA LEU A 90 -14.23 -3.50 -13.01
C LEU A 90 -13.57 -3.57 -14.39
N PRO A 91 -12.40 -2.95 -14.61
CA PRO A 91 -11.77 -2.90 -15.93
C PRO A 91 -11.45 -4.27 -16.51
N ASP A 92 -11.87 -4.54 -17.75
CA ASP A 92 -11.46 -5.70 -18.53
C ASP A 92 -10.31 -5.31 -19.48
N ASN A 93 -9.07 -5.43 -18.99
CA ASN A 93 -7.87 -5.01 -19.69
C ASN A 93 -6.77 -6.10 -19.66
N ALA A 94 -5.50 -5.75 -19.87
CA ALA A 94 -4.40 -6.70 -19.91
C ALA A 94 -3.97 -7.24 -18.54
N SER A 95 -4.35 -6.58 -17.42
CA SER A 95 -3.94 -6.99 -16.08
C SER A 95 -4.49 -8.37 -15.71
N TYR A 96 -3.67 -9.17 -15.04
CA TYR A 96 -3.96 -10.52 -14.55
C TYR A 96 -4.27 -11.55 -15.65
N ARG A 97 -3.83 -11.30 -16.91
CA ARG A 97 -3.84 -12.25 -18.02
C ARG A 97 -2.52 -12.97 -18.22
N ARG A 98 -1.49 -12.58 -17.48
CA ARG A 98 -0.15 -13.17 -17.47
C ARG A 98 0.19 -13.64 -16.06
N TYR A 99 1.10 -14.62 -15.94
CA TYR A 99 1.59 -15.11 -14.65
C TYR A 99 3.11 -15.14 -14.66
N ALA A 100 3.72 -14.72 -13.54
CA ALA A 100 5.14 -14.80 -13.28
C ALA A 100 5.43 -15.52 -11.96
N ASP A 101 6.35 -16.49 -12.00
CA ASP A 101 6.96 -17.05 -10.81
C ASP A 101 8.26 -16.29 -10.50
N LEU A 102 8.24 -15.49 -9.47
CA LEU A 102 9.39 -14.69 -9.04
C LEU A 102 10.32 -15.44 -8.08
N GLN A 103 9.98 -16.69 -7.72
CA GLN A 103 10.72 -17.54 -6.77
C GLN A 103 11.06 -16.84 -5.44
N ARG A 104 10.18 -15.94 -4.98
CA ARG A 104 10.33 -15.20 -3.72
C ARG A 104 8.96 -14.97 -3.08
N ARG A 105 8.95 -14.63 -1.77
CA ARG A 105 7.72 -14.56 -0.96
C ARG A 105 6.97 -13.24 -1.05
N ALA A 106 7.59 -12.20 -1.59
CA ALA A 106 6.98 -10.89 -1.78
C ALA A 106 7.43 -10.30 -3.12
N VAL A 107 6.56 -9.52 -3.76
CA VAL A 107 6.92 -8.82 -5.00
C VAL A 107 7.70 -7.54 -4.69
N VAL A 108 7.30 -6.82 -3.66
CA VAL A 108 7.90 -5.57 -3.17
C VAL A 108 7.97 -5.62 -1.65
N TRP A 109 8.94 -4.96 -1.06
CA TRP A 109 9.05 -4.73 0.39
C TRP A 109 8.80 -3.25 0.66
N ASN A 110 7.70 -2.95 1.36
CA ASN A 110 7.38 -1.60 1.79
C ASN A 110 8.08 -1.26 3.09
N VAL A 111 8.82 -0.15 3.09
CA VAL A 111 9.39 0.48 4.27
C VAL A 111 8.43 1.56 4.74
N VAL A 112 7.99 1.48 5.98
CA VAL A 112 7.18 2.49 6.66
C VAL A 112 7.93 3.02 7.87
N ALA A 113 7.75 4.28 8.22
CA ALA A 113 8.45 4.88 9.35
C ALA A 113 7.56 5.90 10.06
N ALA A 114 7.69 6.00 11.38
CA ALA A 114 6.99 6.98 12.21
C ALA A 114 7.88 7.46 13.37
N PRO A 115 7.63 8.65 13.94
CA PRO A 115 8.29 9.09 15.17
C PRO A 115 7.94 8.18 16.36
N GLU A 116 8.80 8.20 17.40
CA GLU A 116 8.65 7.38 18.60
C GLU A 116 7.32 7.59 19.34
N LEU A 117 6.78 8.82 19.32
CA LEU A 117 5.52 9.20 19.99
C LEU A 117 4.53 9.81 18.99
N SER A 118 4.33 9.15 17.84
CA SER A 118 3.33 9.54 16.85
C SER A 118 3.00 8.36 15.95
N LEU A 119 1.73 8.23 15.54
CA LEU A 119 1.29 7.28 14.52
C LEU A 119 1.31 7.89 13.11
N THR A 120 1.66 9.18 12.99
CA THR A 120 1.78 9.84 11.68
C THR A 120 2.99 9.32 10.94
N LEU A 121 2.74 8.72 9.78
CA LEU A 121 3.80 8.15 8.95
C LEU A 121 4.66 9.25 8.32
N LYS A 122 5.96 8.97 8.22
CA LYS A 122 6.82 9.65 7.27
C LYS A 122 6.29 9.44 5.87
N THR A 123 6.21 10.50 5.08
CA THR A 123 5.81 10.44 3.67
C THR A 123 7.02 10.54 2.74
N TRP A 124 6.87 9.94 1.55
CA TRP A 124 7.76 10.08 0.41
C TRP A 124 6.94 10.53 -0.79
N CYS A 125 7.44 11.54 -1.50
CA CYS A 125 6.73 12.11 -2.64
C CYS A 125 7.34 11.66 -3.96
N PHE A 126 6.48 11.21 -4.87
CA PHE A 126 6.83 10.69 -6.19
C PHE A 126 6.07 11.46 -7.28
N PRO A 127 6.65 11.64 -8.49
CA PRO A 127 6.04 12.45 -9.53
C PRO A 127 4.63 12.00 -9.96
N VAL A 128 4.35 10.69 -9.90
CA VAL A 128 3.07 10.12 -10.36
C VAL A 128 2.16 9.77 -9.18
N ALA A 129 2.69 9.08 -8.18
CA ALA A 129 1.89 8.61 -7.04
C ALA A 129 1.56 9.72 -6.02
N GLY A 130 2.26 10.88 -6.10
CA GLY A 130 2.17 11.89 -5.07
C GLY A 130 2.91 11.48 -3.79
N CYS A 131 2.49 12.01 -2.64
CA CYS A 131 3.10 11.73 -1.35
C CYS A 131 2.38 10.55 -0.66
N VAL A 132 3.12 9.47 -0.40
CA VAL A 132 2.60 8.24 0.22
C VAL A 132 3.36 7.89 1.49
N GLY A 133 2.73 7.18 2.42
CA GLY A 133 3.29 6.81 3.72
C GLY A 133 4.26 5.62 3.70
N TYR A 134 4.72 5.19 2.54
CA TYR A 134 5.65 4.07 2.39
C TYR A 134 6.62 4.28 1.24
N ARG A 135 7.70 3.48 1.23
CA ARG A 135 8.66 3.42 0.13
C ARG A 135 8.91 1.96 -0.24
N GLY A 136 8.57 1.59 -1.48
CA GLY A 136 8.65 0.21 -1.98
C GLY A 136 10.00 -0.13 -2.60
N TYR A 137 10.48 -1.35 -2.36
CA TYR A 137 11.72 -1.89 -2.91
C TYR A 137 11.49 -3.27 -3.50
N PHE A 138 12.00 -3.55 -4.68
CA PHE A 138 12.00 -4.89 -5.27
C PHE A 138 13.04 -5.83 -4.63
N SER A 139 13.99 -5.29 -3.85
CA SER A 139 15.01 -6.02 -3.09
C SER A 139 14.74 -5.88 -1.59
N GLU A 140 14.62 -7.03 -0.88
CA GLU A 140 14.50 -7.04 0.59
C GLU A 140 15.75 -6.43 1.26
N ALA A 141 16.94 -6.70 0.72
CA ALA A 141 18.19 -6.17 1.26
C ALA A 141 18.23 -4.63 1.20
N GLU A 142 17.77 -4.04 0.09
CA GLU A 142 17.70 -2.58 -0.05
C GLU A 142 16.63 -1.96 0.87
N ALA A 143 15.47 -2.63 1.02
CA ALA A 143 14.44 -2.21 1.97
C ALA A 143 14.97 -2.19 3.41
N ARG A 144 15.71 -3.23 3.81
CA ARG A 144 16.33 -3.33 5.14
C ARG A 144 17.45 -2.29 5.33
N ALA A 145 18.25 -1.99 4.31
CA ALA A 145 19.24 -0.94 4.34
C ALA A 145 18.61 0.45 4.56
N GLU A 146 17.51 0.75 3.85
CA GLU A 146 16.77 1.99 4.08
C GLU A 146 16.14 2.02 5.48
N ALA A 147 15.60 0.90 5.96
CA ALA A 147 15.06 0.81 7.30
C ALA A 147 16.12 1.12 8.37
N ALA A 148 17.32 0.54 8.25
CA ALA A 148 18.43 0.81 9.16
C ALA A 148 18.85 2.29 9.13
N ARG A 149 18.89 2.90 7.95
CA ARG A 149 19.19 4.34 7.79
C ARG A 149 18.16 5.21 8.52
N LEU A 150 16.86 4.89 8.41
CA LEU A 150 15.78 5.62 9.08
C LEU A 150 15.81 5.41 10.59
N GLN A 151 16.08 4.19 11.06
CA GLN A 151 16.25 3.88 12.49
C GLN A 151 17.39 4.69 13.10
N ALA A 152 18.49 4.86 12.39
CA ALA A 152 19.61 5.69 12.83
C ALA A 152 19.22 7.19 13.01
N THR A 153 18.11 7.64 12.43
CA THR A 153 17.55 8.99 12.66
C THR A 153 16.53 9.06 13.81
N GLY A 154 16.36 7.97 14.57
CA GLY A 154 15.45 7.92 15.71
C GLY A 154 13.98 7.62 15.33
N LEU A 155 13.71 7.16 14.11
CA LEU A 155 12.36 6.72 13.70
C LEU A 155 12.14 5.25 14.04
N GLU A 156 10.91 4.90 14.36
CA GLU A 156 10.45 3.52 14.35
C GLU A 156 10.14 3.09 12.92
N VAL A 157 10.58 1.92 12.53
CA VAL A 157 10.51 1.47 11.13
C VAL A 157 9.96 0.05 11.07
N GLY A 158 9.11 -0.21 10.07
CA GLY A 158 8.66 -1.54 9.69
C GLY A 158 9.03 -1.84 8.24
N VAL A 159 9.33 -3.12 7.94
CA VAL A 159 9.55 -3.62 6.58
C VAL A 159 8.57 -4.75 6.33
N PHE A 160 7.66 -4.56 5.39
CA PHE A 160 6.60 -5.51 5.11
C PHE A 160 6.67 -5.96 3.64
N GLY A 161 6.75 -7.28 3.43
CA GLY A 161 6.60 -7.86 2.10
C GLY A 161 5.15 -7.78 1.66
N VAL A 162 4.91 -7.26 0.45
CA VAL A 162 3.58 -7.21 -0.15
C VAL A 162 3.46 -8.26 -1.26
N PRO A 163 2.30 -8.94 -1.37
CA PRO A 163 2.12 -10.04 -2.32
C PRO A 163 1.84 -9.56 -3.74
N ALA A 164 1.19 -8.41 -3.89
CA ALA A 164 0.79 -7.87 -5.18
C ALA A 164 1.48 -6.52 -5.44
N TYR A 165 1.55 -6.15 -6.71
CA TYR A 165 2.07 -4.87 -7.19
C TYR A 165 1.14 -4.36 -8.29
N SER A 166 0.66 -3.15 -8.14
CA SER A 166 -0.21 -2.52 -9.12
C SER A 166 0.47 -1.30 -9.75
N THR A 167 0.34 -1.21 -11.07
CA THR A 167 0.71 -0.01 -11.83
C THR A 167 -0.47 0.94 -12.02
N LEU A 168 -1.57 0.73 -11.29
CA LEU A 168 -2.81 1.51 -11.40
C LEU A 168 -3.39 1.51 -12.82
N GLY A 169 -3.08 0.46 -13.62
CA GLY A 169 -3.47 0.37 -15.03
C GLY A 169 -2.66 1.24 -16.01
N TRP A 170 -1.69 2.01 -15.54
CA TRP A 170 -0.85 2.88 -16.39
C TRP A 170 -0.04 2.10 -17.43
N LEU A 171 0.30 0.85 -17.14
CA LEU A 171 1.08 -0.02 -18.03
C LEU A 171 0.23 -1.10 -18.72
N ASN A 172 -1.09 -0.92 -18.83
CA ASN A 172 -1.95 -1.86 -19.54
C ASN A 172 -1.54 -2.06 -21.02
N TRP A 173 -1.01 -1.01 -21.66
CA TRP A 173 -0.46 -1.07 -23.03
C TRP A 173 0.81 -1.94 -23.12
N ALA A 174 1.53 -2.16 -22.02
CA ALA A 174 2.73 -3.00 -21.92
C ALA A 174 2.43 -4.41 -21.38
N GLY A 175 1.17 -4.83 -21.31
CA GLY A 175 0.75 -6.16 -20.87
C GLY A 175 0.11 -6.22 -19.48
N GLY A 176 -0.07 -5.09 -18.82
CA GLY A 176 -0.73 -4.98 -17.51
C GLY A 176 0.00 -5.68 -16.36
N ASP A 177 -0.57 -5.63 -15.18
CA ASP A 177 -0.01 -6.24 -13.98
C ASP A 177 -0.19 -7.77 -14.01
N PRO A 178 0.86 -8.59 -13.74
CA PRO A 178 0.76 -10.04 -13.80
C PRO A 178 0.19 -10.65 -12.51
N LEU A 179 -0.40 -11.84 -12.62
CA LEU A 179 -0.54 -12.77 -11.50
C LEU A 179 0.84 -13.22 -11.05
N LEU A 180 1.02 -13.43 -9.74
CA LEU A 180 2.32 -13.77 -9.16
C LEU A 180 2.24 -15.01 -8.27
N ASN A 181 3.36 -15.76 -8.16
CA ASN A 181 3.50 -16.86 -7.24
C ASN A 181 3.28 -16.45 -5.77
N THR A 182 3.45 -15.18 -5.46
CA THR A 182 3.30 -14.61 -4.11
C THR A 182 1.86 -14.65 -3.57
N PHE A 183 0.85 -14.77 -4.44
CA PHE A 183 -0.55 -14.80 -4.03
C PHE A 183 -1.44 -15.80 -4.78
N ILE A 184 -0.99 -16.38 -5.90
CA ILE A 184 -1.84 -17.28 -6.71
C ILE A 184 -2.35 -18.50 -5.90
N ALA A 185 -1.59 -18.93 -4.89
CA ALA A 185 -1.94 -20.06 -4.02
C ALA A 185 -2.89 -19.70 -2.86
N TYR A 186 -3.32 -18.46 -2.73
CA TYR A 186 -4.24 -18.03 -1.65
C TYR A 186 -5.57 -18.79 -1.71
N PRO A 187 -6.25 -19.03 -0.59
CA PRO A 187 -7.61 -19.54 -0.56
C PRO A 187 -8.52 -18.80 -1.56
N GLU A 188 -9.54 -19.48 -2.11
CA GLU A 188 -10.35 -18.93 -3.21
C GLU A 188 -10.91 -17.54 -2.91
N GLY A 189 -11.51 -17.35 -1.73
CA GLY A 189 -12.08 -16.07 -1.34
C GLY A 189 -11.02 -14.97 -1.16
N GLU A 190 -9.83 -15.30 -0.67
CA GLU A 190 -8.71 -14.35 -0.53
C GLU A 190 -8.12 -13.97 -1.89
N LEU A 191 -8.01 -14.93 -2.81
CA LEU A 191 -7.56 -14.67 -4.17
C LEU A 191 -8.56 -13.76 -4.90
N ALA A 192 -9.86 -14.00 -4.73
CA ALA A 192 -10.90 -13.16 -5.31
C ALA A 192 -10.82 -11.73 -4.77
N ARG A 193 -10.71 -11.57 -3.46
CA ARG A 193 -10.56 -10.25 -2.82
C ARG A 193 -9.36 -9.50 -3.36
N LEU A 194 -8.19 -10.13 -3.40
CA LEU A 194 -6.97 -9.49 -3.86
C LEU A 194 -7.07 -9.04 -5.33
N ILE A 195 -7.55 -9.88 -6.22
CA ILE A 195 -7.72 -9.51 -7.65
C ILE A 195 -8.72 -8.36 -7.79
N ILE A 196 -9.83 -8.38 -7.05
CA ILE A 196 -10.84 -7.32 -7.04
C ILE A 196 -10.24 -6.01 -6.50
N HIS A 197 -9.48 -6.07 -5.40
CA HIS A 197 -8.79 -4.92 -4.81
C HIS A 197 -7.89 -4.21 -5.82
N GLU A 198 -7.01 -4.97 -6.43
CA GLU A 198 -6.03 -4.42 -7.38
C GLU A 198 -6.70 -3.87 -8.66
N LEU A 199 -7.79 -4.50 -9.12
CA LEU A 199 -8.56 -3.95 -10.23
C LEU A 199 -9.34 -2.69 -9.84
N ALA A 200 -9.76 -2.54 -8.59
CA ALA A 200 -10.42 -1.35 -8.10
C ALA A 200 -9.52 -0.11 -8.16
N HIS A 201 -8.22 -0.25 -7.85
CA HIS A 201 -7.25 0.83 -8.00
C HIS A 201 -7.17 1.40 -9.43
N GLN A 202 -7.57 0.64 -10.44
CA GLN A 202 -7.59 1.10 -11.83
C GLN A 202 -8.85 1.90 -12.21
N VAL A 203 -9.86 1.94 -11.32
CA VAL A 203 -11.11 2.70 -11.54
C VAL A 203 -10.97 4.15 -11.12
N VAL A 204 -10.39 4.38 -9.93
CA VAL A 204 -10.24 5.70 -9.32
C VAL A 204 -8.92 5.75 -8.56
N TYR A 205 -8.19 6.85 -8.72
CA TYR A 205 -6.99 7.16 -7.94
C TYR A 205 -6.99 8.65 -7.60
N ALA A 206 -6.97 8.98 -6.31
CA ALA A 206 -6.82 10.34 -5.81
C ALA A 206 -5.35 10.56 -5.41
N GLN A 207 -4.67 11.49 -6.09
CA GLN A 207 -3.27 11.83 -5.80
C GLN A 207 -3.13 12.33 -4.36
N ASP A 208 -2.01 12.01 -3.68
CA ASP A 208 -1.69 12.42 -2.31
C ASP A 208 -2.65 11.89 -1.22
N ASP A 209 -3.48 10.89 -1.54
CA ASP A 209 -4.47 10.37 -0.60
C ASP A 209 -4.51 8.83 -0.54
N THR A 210 -3.47 8.24 0.05
CA THR A 210 -3.38 6.78 0.25
C THR A 210 -4.59 6.22 0.99
N MET A 211 -5.07 6.94 2.04
CA MET A 211 -6.22 6.50 2.84
C MET A 211 -7.49 6.36 2.00
N PHE A 212 -7.78 7.33 1.15
CA PHE A 212 -8.92 7.27 0.23
C PHE A 212 -8.78 6.11 -0.76
N ASN A 213 -7.61 5.97 -1.39
CA ASN A 213 -7.36 4.96 -2.42
C ASN A 213 -7.45 3.53 -1.87
N GLU A 214 -6.80 3.26 -0.73
CA GLU A 214 -6.79 1.94 -0.11
C GLU A 214 -8.16 1.58 0.49
N SER A 215 -8.83 2.53 1.16
CA SER A 215 -10.17 2.31 1.70
C SER A 215 -11.21 2.08 0.60
N PHE A 216 -11.09 2.77 -0.55
CA PHE A 216 -11.95 2.52 -1.72
C PHE A 216 -11.74 1.10 -2.24
N ALA A 217 -10.50 0.70 -2.50
CA ALA A 217 -10.19 -0.64 -3.00
C ALA A 217 -10.62 -1.72 -2.00
N THR A 218 -10.42 -1.49 -0.69
CA THR A 218 -10.89 -2.39 0.39
C THR A 218 -12.42 -2.51 0.42
N ALA A 219 -13.17 -1.42 0.22
CA ALA A 219 -14.62 -1.49 0.16
C ALA A 219 -15.09 -2.32 -1.06
N VAL A 220 -14.48 -2.08 -2.24
CA VAL A 220 -14.80 -2.84 -3.46
C VAL A 220 -14.45 -4.33 -3.29
N GLU A 221 -13.30 -4.66 -2.70
CA GLU A 221 -12.91 -6.04 -2.43
C GLU A 221 -13.87 -6.75 -1.47
N ARG A 222 -14.35 -6.06 -0.41
CA ARG A 222 -15.31 -6.63 0.55
C ARG A 222 -16.66 -6.90 -0.12
N LEU A 223 -17.24 -5.91 -0.78
CA LEU A 223 -18.53 -6.01 -1.46
C LEU A 223 -18.47 -7.01 -2.62
N GLY A 224 -17.44 -6.93 -3.46
CA GLY A 224 -17.24 -7.83 -4.59
C GLY A 224 -16.90 -9.25 -4.16
N GLY A 225 -16.05 -9.41 -3.13
CA GLY A 225 -15.73 -10.70 -2.54
C GLY A 225 -16.94 -11.39 -1.93
N GLN A 226 -17.81 -10.66 -1.21
CA GLN A 226 -19.08 -11.19 -0.72
C GLN A 226 -19.99 -11.68 -1.87
N ARG A 227 -20.08 -10.91 -2.97
CA ARG A 227 -20.88 -11.31 -4.14
C ARG A 227 -20.26 -12.55 -4.82
N TRP A 228 -18.93 -12.64 -4.96
CA TRP A 228 -18.22 -13.84 -5.44
C TRP A 228 -18.57 -15.06 -4.59
N LEU A 229 -18.41 -14.95 -3.28
CA LEU A 229 -18.69 -16.05 -2.36
C LEU A 229 -20.14 -16.52 -2.41
N ALA A 230 -21.08 -15.59 -2.55
CA ALA A 230 -22.51 -15.91 -2.61
C ALA A 230 -22.90 -16.63 -3.90
N THR A 231 -22.28 -16.28 -5.06
CA THR A 231 -22.74 -16.71 -6.38
C THR A 231 -21.83 -17.71 -7.09
N GLN A 232 -20.52 -17.74 -6.77
CA GLN A 232 -19.53 -18.50 -7.52
C GLN A 232 -18.78 -19.56 -6.69
N ALA A 233 -18.59 -19.31 -5.39
CA ALA A 233 -17.76 -20.15 -4.53
C ALA A 233 -18.51 -21.41 -4.06
N SER A 234 -17.76 -22.51 -3.89
CA SER A 234 -18.28 -23.74 -3.28
C SER A 234 -18.60 -23.55 -1.80
N PRO A 235 -19.45 -24.42 -1.20
CA PRO A 235 -19.69 -24.39 0.25
C PRO A 235 -18.38 -24.53 1.08
N ALA A 236 -17.43 -25.36 0.62
CA ALA A 236 -16.13 -25.52 1.27
C ALA A 236 -15.30 -24.22 1.23
N ALA A 237 -15.22 -23.55 0.07
CA ALA A 237 -14.52 -22.27 -0.08
C ALA A 237 -15.15 -21.16 0.76
N ARG A 238 -16.48 -21.15 0.90
CA ARG A 238 -17.19 -20.21 1.79
C ARG A 238 -16.85 -20.45 3.27
N ALA A 239 -16.80 -21.71 3.71
CA ALA A 239 -16.46 -22.06 5.08
C ALA A 239 -14.98 -21.71 5.41
N GLU A 240 -14.07 -22.01 4.48
CA GLU A 240 -12.66 -21.63 4.58
C GLU A 240 -12.49 -20.12 4.70
N TYR A 241 -13.18 -19.36 3.82
CA TYR A 241 -13.15 -17.91 3.86
C TYR A 241 -13.71 -17.35 5.16
N ALA A 242 -14.84 -17.87 5.65
CA ALA A 242 -15.46 -17.41 6.91
C ALA A 242 -14.50 -17.57 8.10
N ALA A 243 -13.78 -18.70 8.16
CA ALA A 243 -12.78 -18.93 9.20
C ALA A 243 -11.59 -17.96 9.09
N PHE A 244 -11.16 -17.66 7.87
CA PHE A 244 -10.06 -16.73 7.62
C PHE A 244 -10.46 -15.29 7.93
N ASP A 245 -11.63 -14.88 7.47
CA ASP A 245 -12.20 -13.54 7.68
C ASP A 245 -12.49 -13.26 9.16
N GLY A 246 -13.01 -14.25 9.89
CA GLY A 246 -13.23 -14.13 11.33
C GLY A 246 -11.94 -13.82 12.10
N ARG A 247 -10.84 -14.51 11.79
CA ARG A 247 -9.53 -14.22 12.39
C ARG A 247 -9.04 -12.83 11.99
N ARG A 248 -9.19 -12.43 10.74
CA ARG A 248 -8.82 -11.09 10.26
C ARG A 248 -9.57 -9.99 11.00
N GLN A 249 -10.89 -10.11 11.15
CA GLN A 249 -11.70 -9.13 11.86
C GLN A 249 -11.30 -8.99 13.33
N GLN A 250 -11.02 -10.11 14.02
CA GLN A 250 -10.55 -10.10 15.41
C GLN A 250 -9.17 -9.42 15.54
N PHE A 251 -8.24 -9.75 14.63
CA PHE A 251 -6.91 -9.13 14.61
C PHE A 251 -7.01 -7.61 14.34
N GLN A 252 -7.79 -7.21 13.34
CA GLN A 252 -8.00 -5.80 13.02
C GLN A 252 -8.67 -5.04 14.17
N ALA A 253 -9.61 -5.66 14.90
CA ALA A 253 -10.22 -5.05 16.08
C ALA A 253 -9.17 -4.79 17.18
N LEU A 254 -8.28 -5.75 17.43
CA LEU A 254 -7.19 -5.61 18.38
C LEU A 254 -6.20 -4.50 17.95
N VAL A 255 -5.84 -4.44 16.67
CA VAL A 255 -4.97 -3.39 16.11
C VAL A 255 -5.63 -2.01 16.27
N ARG A 256 -6.91 -1.85 15.92
CA ARG A 256 -7.64 -0.58 16.07
C ARG A 256 -7.72 -0.13 17.53
N ALA A 257 -8.06 -1.03 18.45
CA ALA A 257 -8.11 -0.72 19.89
C ALA A 257 -6.75 -0.23 20.40
N THR A 258 -5.67 -0.91 19.99
CA THR A 258 -4.31 -0.49 20.38
C THR A 258 -3.92 0.86 19.77
N ARG A 259 -4.28 1.12 18.51
CA ARG A 259 -4.06 2.43 17.87
C ARG A 259 -4.75 3.55 18.64
N HIS A 260 -6.04 3.41 18.95
CA HIS A 260 -6.77 4.41 19.75
C HIS A 260 -6.11 4.68 21.12
N ARG A 261 -5.59 3.61 21.76
CA ARG A 261 -4.85 3.77 23.02
C ARG A 261 -3.53 4.52 22.81
N LEU A 262 -2.80 4.24 21.76
CA LEU A 262 -1.55 4.93 21.42
C LEU A 262 -1.81 6.40 21.06
N ASP A 263 -2.84 6.70 20.26
CA ASP A 263 -3.25 8.06 19.92
C ASP A 263 -3.57 8.86 21.20
N ALA A 264 -4.33 8.27 22.13
CA ALA A 264 -4.64 8.90 23.42
C ALA A 264 -3.39 9.15 24.28
N ILE A 265 -2.38 8.27 24.22
CA ILE A 265 -1.09 8.46 24.92
C ILE A 265 -0.30 9.62 24.32
N TYR A 266 -0.40 9.83 23.01
CA TYR A 266 0.37 10.84 22.28
C TYR A 266 -0.35 12.19 22.20
N ASP A 267 -1.60 12.27 22.61
CA ASP A 267 -2.36 13.52 22.61
C ASP A 267 -1.73 14.54 23.58
N LEU A 268 -1.23 15.64 23.01
CA LEU A 268 -0.59 16.72 23.76
C LEU A 268 -1.58 17.62 24.52
N ASN A 269 -2.90 17.45 24.31
CA ASN A 269 -3.95 18.20 24.99
C ASN A 269 -4.24 17.68 26.39
N TRP A 270 -3.55 16.64 26.84
CA TRP A 270 -3.61 16.21 28.23
C TRP A 270 -3.08 17.33 29.17
N ALA A 271 -3.88 17.76 30.09
CA ALA A 271 -3.47 18.74 31.12
C ALA A 271 -3.46 18.06 32.48
N PRO A 272 -2.30 18.01 33.18
CA PRO A 272 -0.96 18.43 32.75
C PRO A 272 -0.36 17.40 31.75
N ALA A 273 0.34 17.88 30.71
CA ALA A 273 1.00 17.02 29.73
C ALA A 273 1.96 16.04 30.46
N PRO A 274 1.86 14.73 30.22
CA PRO A 274 2.77 13.78 30.84
C PRO A 274 4.19 14.02 30.32
N ALA A 275 5.18 13.83 31.22
CA ALA A 275 6.57 13.86 30.80
C ALA A 275 6.82 12.82 29.69
N ARG A 276 7.70 13.14 28.72
CA ARG A 276 8.04 12.21 27.60
C ARG A 276 8.36 10.80 28.10
N ALA A 277 9.09 10.66 29.20
CA ALA A 277 9.41 9.36 29.79
C ALA A 277 8.16 8.57 30.21
N ALA A 278 7.12 9.24 30.70
CA ALA A 278 5.87 8.59 31.04
C ALA A 278 5.11 8.12 29.79
N GLN A 279 5.09 8.91 28.71
CA GLN A 279 4.49 8.51 27.44
C GLN A 279 5.19 7.28 26.85
N VAL A 280 6.52 7.24 26.89
CA VAL A 280 7.32 6.06 26.44
C VAL A 280 6.99 4.81 27.27
N ALA A 281 6.88 4.96 28.59
CA ALA A 281 6.50 3.85 29.47
C ALA A 281 5.07 3.35 29.17
N MET A 282 4.10 4.25 29.03
CA MET A 282 2.71 3.91 28.71
C MET A 282 2.58 3.23 27.34
N LYS A 283 3.33 3.71 26.33
CA LYS A 283 3.44 3.05 25.02
C LYS A 283 3.98 1.64 25.16
N SER A 284 5.08 1.44 25.90
CA SER A 284 5.67 0.11 26.09
C SER A 284 4.67 -0.88 26.70
N ILE A 285 3.85 -0.43 27.66
CA ILE A 285 2.77 -1.21 28.25
C ILE A 285 1.71 -1.52 27.19
N ALA A 286 1.28 -0.54 26.40
CA ALA A 286 0.26 -0.76 25.36
C ALA A 286 0.71 -1.78 24.30
N ILE A 287 1.97 -1.74 23.89
CA ILE A 287 2.54 -2.72 22.94
C ILE A 287 2.67 -4.12 23.58
N SER A 288 3.05 -4.19 24.86
CA SER A 288 3.10 -5.47 25.60
C SER A 288 1.73 -6.10 25.72
N ASP A 289 0.71 -5.32 26.11
CA ASP A 289 -0.68 -5.78 26.22
C ASP A 289 -1.23 -6.23 24.87
N PHE A 290 -0.91 -5.53 23.79
CA PHE A 290 -1.25 -5.95 22.43
C PHE A 290 -0.70 -7.34 22.11
N LYS A 291 0.60 -7.58 22.35
CA LYS A 291 1.23 -8.86 22.12
C LYS A 291 0.60 -9.98 22.96
N GLN A 292 0.29 -9.70 24.22
CA GLN A 292 -0.37 -10.66 25.09
C GLN A 292 -1.79 -11.02 24.60
N GLN A 293 -2.58 -10.03 24.19
CA GLN A 293 -3.92 -10.25 23.63
C GLN A 293 -3.86 -11.00 22.29
N TYR A 294 -2.84 -10.74 21.48
CA TYR A 294 -2.62 -11.52 20.25
C TYR A 294 -2.35 -12.99 20.54
N GLU A 295 -1.52 -13.34 21.55
CA GLU A 295 -1.27 -14.73 21.94
C GLU A 295 -2.54 -15.44 22.41
N GLN A 296 -3.46 -14.72 23.07
CA GLN A 296 -4.78 -15.26 23.45
C GLN A 296 -5.62 -15.55 22.19
N LEU A 297 -5.67 -14.62 21.21
CA LEU A 297 -6.35 -14.83 19.94
C LEU A 297 -5.74 -16.02 19.17
N LYS A 298 -4.42 -16.09 19.08
CA LYS A 298 -3.69 -17.17 18.42
C LYS A 298 -4.04 -18.54 19.03
N THR A 299 -4.11 -18.62 20.35
CA THR A 299 -4.55 -19.82 21.06
C THR A 299 -6.00 -20.18 20.70
N ALA A 300 -6.91 -19.21 20.73
CA ALA A 300 -8.32 -19.41 20.37
C ALA A 300 -8.50 -19.83 18.90
N TRP A 301 -7.58 -19.46 18.02
CA TRP A 301 -7.56 -19.88 16.60
C TRP A 301 -6.90 -21.24 16.36
N GLY A 302 -6.59 -22.00 17.41
CA GLY A 302 -5.93 -23.30 17.29
C GLY A 302 -4.45 -23.21 16.86
N GLY A 303 -3.78 -22.10 17.21
CA GLY A 303 -2.36 -21.88 16.92
C GLY A 303 -2.08 -21.23 15.55
N PHE A 304 -3.09 -20.65 14.89
CA PHE A 304 -2.86 -19.95 13.62
C PHE A 304 -1.89 -18.78 13.78
N ALA A 305 -0.72 -18.87 13.13
CA ALA A 305 0.41 -17.98 13.28
C ALA A 305 0.57 -16.95 12.13
N GLY A 306 -0.47 -16.76 11.30
CA GLY A 306 -0.37 -15.92 10.09
C GLY A 306 -0.02 -14.46 10.34
N TYR A 307 -0.29 -13.95 11.56
CA TYR A 307 0.04 -12.57 11.94
C TYR A 307 1.34 -12.42 12.75
N ASP A 308 2.03 -13.53 13.10
CA ASP A 308 3.30 -13.49 13.86
C ASP A 308 4.34 -12.51 13.25
N PRO A 309 4.57 -12.49 11.92
CA PRO A 309 5.55 -11.57 11.33
C PRO A 309 5.19 -10.10 11.52
N TRP A 310 3.90 -9.76 11.51
CA TRP A 310 3.41 -8.40 11.77
C TRP A 310 3.56 -8.03 13.24
N VAL A 311 3.16 -8.93 14.15
CA VAL A 311 3.23 -8.73 15.60
C VAL A 311 4.66 -8.59 16.09
N ALA A 312 5.60 -9.32 15.48
CA ALA A 312 7.03 -9.20 15.77
C ALA A 312 7.58 -7.79 15.48
N GLN A 313 7.01 -7.08 14.50
CA GLN A 313 7.38 -5.73 14.09
C GLN A 313 6.42 -4.65 14.63
N ALA A 314 5.52 -5.00 15.57
CA ALA A 314 4.52 -4.07 16.09
C ALA A 314 5.18 -2.84 16.74
N ASN A 315 5.04 -1.69 16.09
CA ASN A 315 5.55 -0.39 16.51
C ASN A 315 4.68 0.72 15.88
N ASN A 316 4.97 1.98 16.15
CA ASN A 316 4.18 3.10 15.62
C ASN A 316 4.06 3.09 14.09
N ALA A 317 5.12 2.72 13.38
CA ALA A 317 5.08 2.65 11.92
C ALA A 317 4.11 1.57 11.42
N ALA A 318 4.09 0.40 12.06
CA ALA A 318 3.18 -0.69 11.74
C ALA A 318 1.72 -0.30 12.02
N PHE A 319 1.44 0.28 13.20
CA PHE A 319 0.09 0.74 13.55
C PHE A 319 -0.38 1.91 12.69
N GLY A 320 0.50 2.85 12.34
CA GLY A 320 0.19 3.98 11.46
C GLY A 320 -0.15 3.53 10.04
N ALA A 321 0.57 2.54 9.51
CA ALA A 321 0.32 2.00 8.17
C ALA A 321 -1.06 1.33 8.04
N GLN A 322 -1.55 0.69 9.11
CA GLN A 322 -2.83 0.00 9.08
C GLN A 322 -4.04 0.94 8.95
N ALA A 323 -3.92 2.21 9.37
CA ALA A 323 -4.99 3.21 9.27
C ALA A 323 -5.51 3.39 7.83
N ALA A 324 -4.61 3.39 6.86
CA ALA A 324 -4.94 3.64 5.46
C ALA A 324 -5.98 2.66 4.89
N TYR A 325 -6.05 1.44 5.44
CA TYR A 325 -6.86 0.36 4.90
C TYR A 325 -8.27 0.23 5.51
N ASP A 326 -8.55 0.89 6.64
CA ASP A 326 -9.79 0.61 7.39
C ASP A 326 -10.67 1.84 7.62
N GLU A 327 -10.12 3.05 7.63
CA GLU A 327 -10.77 4.20 8.24
C GLU A 327 -11.96 4.73 7.45
N LEU A 328 -11.86 4.81 6.11
CA LEU A 328 -12.95 5.31 5.25
C LEU A 328 -13.81 4.20 4.64
N VAL A 329 -13.50 2.93 4.88
CA VAL A 329 -14.24 1.79 4.31
C VAL A 329 -15.73 1.84 4.61
N PRO A 330 -16.19 2.10 5.86
CA PRO A 330 -17.62 2.19 6.16
C PRO A 330 -18.34 3.28 5.35
N GLY A 331 -17.65 4.40 5.07
CA GLY A 331 -18.18 5.49 4.24
C GLY A 331 -18.39 5.07 2.78
N PHE A 332 -17.47 4.31 2.21
CA PHE A 332 -17.61 3.76 0.86
C PHE A 332 -18.70 2.68 0.79
N GLU A 333 -18.80 1.79 1.77
CA GLU A 333 -19.86 0.80 1.84
C GLU A 333 -21.25 1.46 1.95
N ALA A 334 -21.38 2.52 2.77
CA ALA A 334 -22.60 3.33 2.85
C ALA A 334 -22.90 4.06 1.54
N LEU A 335 -21.89 4.58 0.84
CA LEU A 335 -22.03 5.18 -0.48
C LEU A 335 -22.55 4.17 -1.50
N PHE A 336 -22.00 2.96 -1.55
CA PHE A 336 -22.48 1.89 -2.43
C PHE A 336 -23.96 1.58 -2.18
N LYS A 337 -24.37 1.48 -0.92
CA LYS A 337 -25.77 1.29 -0.54
C LYS A 337 -26.66 2.46 -0.99
N ARG A 338 -26.21 3.72 -0.82
CA ARG A 338 -26.94 4.92 -1.29
C ARG A 338 -27.13 4.94 -2.81
N GLU A 339 -26.14 4.43 -3.55
CA GLU A 339 -26.22 4.30 -5.02
C GLU A 339 -27.04 3.07 -5.47
N GLY A 340 -27.78 2.43 -4.54
CA GLY A 340 -28.67 1.32 -4.84
C GLY A 340 -27.98 0.00 -5.13
N GLY A 341 -26.72 -0.15 -4.75
CA GLY A 341 -25.90 -1.33 -5.06
C GLY A 341 -25.47 -1.42 -6.54
N ASP A 342 -25.60 -0.33 -7.28
CA ASP A 342 -25.18 -0.24 -8.68
C ASP A 342 -23.71 0.17 -8.78
N TRP A 343 -22.87 -0.69 -9.34
CA TRP A 343 -21.44 -0.49 -9.44
C TRP A 343 -21.05 0.74 -10.28
N ARG A 344 -21.74 1.00 -11.39
CA ARG A 344 -21.43 2.15 -12.26
C ARG A 344 -21.72 3.45 -11.54
N ARG A 345 -22.92 3.56 -10.94
CA ARG A 345 -23.34 4.74 -10.17
C ARG A 345 -22.40 4.98 -8.99
N PHE A 346 -22.01 3.90 -8.31
CA PHE A 346 -21.05 3.95 -7.22
C PHE A 346 -19.69 4.49 -7.68
N TYR A 347 -19.10 3.94 -8.75
CA TYR A 347 -17.82 4.43 -9.28
C TYR A 347 -17.90 5.88 -9.75
N ASP A 348 -19.01 6.31 -10.36
CA ASP A 348 -19.20 7.69 -10.74
C ASP A 348 -19.29 8.61 -9.51
N ALA A 349 -19.92 8.16 -8.43
CA ALA A 349 -19.96 8.90 -7.16
C ALA A 349 -18.56 8.99 -6.54
N VAL A 350 -17.77 7.91 -6.54
CA VAL A 350 -16.39 7.90 -6.03
C VAL A 350 -15.49 8.81 -6.88
N LYS A 351 -15.62 8.84 -8.21
CA LYS A 351 -14.88 9.77 -9.08
C LYS A 351 -15.18 11.22 -8.74
N ARG A 352 -16.46 11.54 -8.45
CA ARG A 352 -16.82 12.89 -7.98
C ARG A 352 -16.14 13.23 -6.65
N LEU A 353 -16.12 12.31 -5.70
CA LEU A 353 -15.39 12.50 -4.43
C LEU A 353 -13.88 12.69 -4.66
N ALA A 354 -13.28 11.88 -5.51
CA ALA A 354 -11.85 11.98 -5.84
C ALA A 354 -11.45 13.34 -6.43
N SER A 355 -12.37 14.06 -7.05
CA SER A 355 -12.13 15.42 -7.60
C SER A 355 -12.22 16.54 -6.55
N LEU A 356 -12.70 16.25 -5.33
CA LEU A 356 -12.78 17.22 -4.24
C LEU A 356 -11.41 17.41 -3.56
N PRO A 357 -11.17 18.50 -2.84
CA PRO A 357 -10.07 18.62 -1.89
C PRO A 357 -10.07 17.46 -0.87
N LYS A 358 -8.89 17.07 -0.37
CA LYS A 358 -8.72 15.90 0.50
C LYS A 358 -9.62 15.93 1.74
N GLU A 359 -9.66 17.06 2.42
CA GLU A 359 -10.47 17.25 3.64
C GLU A 359 -11.97 17.09 3.37
N GLU A 360 -12.45 17.64 2.24
CA GLU A 360 -13.86 17.56 1.85
C GLU A 360 -14.26 16.13 1.47
N ARG A 361 -13.39 15.38 0.76
CA ARG A 361 -13.67 13.98 0.39
C ARG A 361 -13.67 13.06 1.61
N HIS A 362 -12.79 13.29 2.60
CA HIS A 362 -12.78 12.55 3.87
C HIS A 362 -14.04 12.85 4.66
N GLN A 363 -14.41 14.13 4.83
CA GLN A 363 -15.63 14.53 5.53
C GLN A 363 -16.90 13.94 4.89
N ALA A 364 -16.95 13.83 3.56
CA ALA A 364 -18.08 13.23 2.85
C ALA A 364 -18.21 11.72 3.09
N LEU A 365 -17.12 11.03 3.46
CA LEU A 365 -17.05 9.60 3.75
C LEU A 365 -17.11 9.31 5.27
N GLU A 366 -16.90 10.29 6.11
CA GLU A 366 -17.15 10.13 7.55
C GLU A 366 -18.64 9.82 7.74
N THR A 367 -18.93 8.60 8.19
CA THR A 367 -20.29 8.23 8.57
C THR A 367 -20.67 9.07 9.75
N ARG A 368 -21.47 10.13 9.54
CA ARG A 368 -22.16 10.78 10.66
C ARG A 368 -22.98 9.69 11.33
N ASN A 369 -22.65 9.43 12.57
CA ASN A 369 -23.48 8.62 13.50
C ASN A 369 -24.81 9.37 13.73
N THR A 370 -25.68 9.42 12.70
CA THR A 370 -26.98 10.10 12.75
C THR A 370 -28.14 9.10 12.74
N ASP A 371 -27.89 7.85 13.18
CA ASP A 371 -28.95 6.93 13.57
C ASP A 371 -28.79 6.58 15.06
N LYS A 372 -29.28 7.49 15.92
CA LYS A 372 -29.75 7.18 17.27
C LYS A 372 -31.26 7.06 17.28
#